data_7580016aec74f90aee7d7db64a414aa7
#
_entry.id   7580016aec74f90aee7d7db64a414aa7
#
_cell.length_a   1.000
_cell.length_b   1.000
_cell.length_c   1.000
_cell.angle_alpha   90.00
_cell.angle_beta   90.00
_cell.angle_gamma   90.00
#
_symmetry.space_group_name_H-M   'P 1'
#
loop_
_entity.id
_entity.type
_entity.pdbx_description
1 polymer ?
#
loop_
_entity_poly.entity_id
_entity_poly.type
_entity_poly.pdbx_seq_one_letter_code
_entity_poly.pdbx_strand_id
1 'polypeptide(L)'
;MRYDAEHKQETRRKVLKAAARAIRAEGPFKVGVAGVMAQAGLTHGGFYAHFASKDELVAAGIGQMFDDGRGRLERETENRTPAAALSAYIDFYLSAEHRDARSHGCPLPFLSADAPRLPAPARDRFAQGVADLTARLATRLTALGRADPTTDARSLLSEMVGALSLARADPDPERYDAILATSRAALKARFDLETAI
;
A
#
# COMPACT_ATOMS: atom_id res chain seq x y z
N MET A 1 10.85 33.45 4.34
CA MET A 1 9.90 32.81 3.40
C MET A 1 10.24 31.35 3.03
N ARG A 2 11.46 31.04 2.53
CA ARG A 2 11.81 29.63 2.14
C ARG A 2 11.82 28.67 3.33
N TYR A 3 12.42 29.06 4.45
CA TYR A 3 12.50 28.28 5.69
C TYR A 3 11.11 27.93 6.29
N ASP A 4 10.18 28.86 6.20
CA ASP A 4 8.80 28.69 6.70
C ASP A 4 8.00 27.68 5.85
N ALA A 5 8.18 27.72 4.51
CA ALA A 5 7.55 26.77 3.61
C ALA A 5 8.11 25.33 3.80
N GLU A 6 9.41 25.18 3.99
CA GLU A 6 10.06 23.89 4.24
C GLU A 6 9.59 23.30 5.58
N HIS A 7 9.49 24.11 6.62
CA HIS A 7 8.99 23.69 7.93
C HIS A 7 7.53 23.25 7.85
N LYS A 8 6.68 23.99 7.11
CA LYS A 8 5.26 23.64 6.90
C LYS A 8 5.12 22.31 6.15
N GLN A 9 5.94 22.06 5.14
CA GLN A 9 5.94 20.79 4.40
C GLN A 9 6.39 19.61 5.28
N GLU A 10 7.45 19.79 6.08
CA GLU A 10 7.93 18.76 7.00
C GLU A 10 6.86 18.42 8.05
N THR A 11 6.21 19.44 8.59
CA THR A 11 5.09 19.27 9.54
C THR A 11 3.93 18.52 8.89
N ARG A 12 3.52 18.90 7.67
CA ARG A 12 2.48 18.19 6.92
C ARG A 12 2.86 16.72 6.70
N ARG A 13 4.13 16.43 6.37
CA ARG A 13 4.62 15.07 6.18
C ARG A 13 4.50 14.22 7.46
N LYS A 14 4.81 14.79 8.64
CA LYS A 14 4.63 14.11 9.93
C LYS A 14 3.15 13.76 10.17
N VAL A 15 2.24 14.71 9.91
CA VAL A 15 0.79 14.47 10.04
C VAL A 15 0.32 13.37 9.09
N LEU A 16 0.76 13.37 7.82
CA LEU A 16 0.38 12.35 6.86
C LEU A 16 0.86 10.95 7.27
N LYS A 17 2.08 10.83 7.79
CA LYS A 17 2.58 9.55 8.32
C LYS A 17 1.78 9.06 9.52
N ALA A 18 1.42 9.96 10.44
CA ALA A 18 0.57 9.64 11.58
C ALA A 18 -0.84 9.21 11.13
N ALA A 19 -1.46 9.95 10.19
CA ALA A 19 -2.75 9.62 9.62
C ALA A 19 -2.74 8.24 8.93
N ALA A 20 -1.72 7.96 8.10
CA ALA A 20 -1.57 6.68 7.42
C ALA A 20 -1.46 5.51 8.41
N ARG A 21 -0.74 5.69 9.53
CA ARG A 21 -0.65 4.68 10.60
C ARG A 21 -1.99 4.48 11.30
N ALA A 22 -2.67 5.56 11.68
CA ALA A 22 -3.97 5.51 12.34
C ALA A 22 -5.02 4.83 11.45
N ILE A 23 -5.07 5.17 10.15
CA ILE A 23 -5.97 4.52 9.18
C ILE A 23 -5.70 3.01 9.10
N ARG A 24 -4.43 2.59 9.06
CA ARG A 24 -4.08 1.16 9.03
C ARG A 24 -4.45 0.43 10.31
N ALA A 25 -4.32 1.07 11.47
CA ALA A 25 -4.57 0.46 12.77
C ALA A 25 -6.07 0.39 13.12
N GLU A 26 -6.83 1.43 12.83
CA GLU A 26 -8.18 1.64 13.34
C GLU A 26 -9.25 1.68 12.24
N GLY A 27 -8.83 1.73 10.97
CA GLY A 27 -9.69 1.93 9.82
C GLY A 27 -10.00 3.40 9.56
N PRO A 28 -10.50 3.74 8.34
CA PRO A 28 -10.64 5.12 7.88
C PRO A 28 -11.71 5.92 8.64
N PHE A 29 -12.73 5.23 9.18
CA PHE A 29 -13.87 5.87 9.85
C PHE A 29 -13.58 6.26 11.31
N LYS A 30 -12.71 5.50 12.00
CA LYS A 30 -12.38 5.71 13.42
C LYS A 30 -11.28 6.73 13.64
N VAL A 31 -10.53 7.10 12.61
CA VAL A 31 -9.43 8.08 12.72
C VAL A 31 -9.92 9.39 13.33
N GLY A 32 -9.33 9.79 14.44
CA GLY A 32 -9.58 11.04 15.14
C GLY A 32 -8.52 12.10 14.83
N VAL A 33 -8.93 13.32 14.44
CA VAL A 33 -7.98 14.42 14.16
C VAL A 33 -7.07 14.71 15.35
N ALA A 34 -7.62 14.75 16.57
CA ALA A 34 -6.82 15.02 17.78
C ALA A 34 -5.74 13.96 18.01
N GLY A 35 -6.06 12.67 17.81
CA GLY A 35 -5.09 11.58 17.95
C GLY A 35 -3.97 11.65 16.90
N VAL A 36 -4.32 11.93 15.64
CA VAL A 36 -3.33 12.09 14.57
C VAL A 36 -2.39 13.27 14.84
N MET A 37 -2.94 14.42 15.25
CA MET A 37 -2.13 15.60 15.56
C MET A 37 -1.20 15.36 16.75
N ALA A 38 -1.70 14.73 17.81
CA ALA A 38 -0.87 14.36 18.97
C ALA A 38 0.27 13.39 18.58
N GLN A 39 0.00 12.37 17.76
CA GLN A 39 1.04 11.46 17.24
C GLN A 39 2.07 12.18 16.35
N ALA A 40 1.68 13.26 15.69
CA ALA A 40 2.59 14.10 14.91
C ALA A 40 3.37 15.10 15.76
N GLY A 41 3.14 15.17 17.09
CA GLY A 41 3.75 16.13 18.00
C GLY A 41 3.18 17.55 17.89
N LEU A 42 1.91 17.67 17.48
CA LEU A 42 1.25 18.94 17.19
C LEU A 42 -0.03 19.12 18.03
N THR A 43 -0.45 20.38 18.19
CA THR A 43 -1.72 20.71 18.85
C THR A 43 -2.89 20.51 17.86
N HIS A 44 -4.08 20.19 18.38
CA HIS A 44 -5.29 20.10 17.59
C HIS A 44 -5.59 21.38 16.80
N GLY A 45 -5.32 22.57 17.37
CA GLY A 45 -5.54 23.84 16.70
C GLY A 45 -4.72 24.06 15.43
N GLY A 46 -3.55 23.40 15.33
CA GLY A 46 -2.71 23.44 14.12
C GLY A 46 -3.27 22.66 12.91
N PHE A 47 -4.33 21.87 13.11
CA PHE A 47 -4.88 21.02 12.05
C PHE A 47 -5.35 21.83 10.84
N TYR A 48 -6.12 22.89 11.06
CA TYR A 48 -6.70 23.70 9.97
C TYR A 48 -5.68 24.51 9.17
N ALA A 49 -4.43 24.61 9.62
CA ALA A 49 -3.33 25.16 8.81
C ALA A 49 -2.86 24.21 7.70
N HIS A 50 -3.25 22.91 7.77
CA HIS A 50 -2.78 21.85 6.88
C HIS A 50 -3.90 21.16 6.11
N PHE A 51 -5.12 21.05 6.69
CA PHE A 51 -6.25 20.33 6.11
C PHE A 51 -7.56 21.08 6.38
N ALA A 52 -8.40 21.18 5.35
CA ALA A 52 -9.70 21.84 5.47
C ALA A 52 -10.74 20.98 6.24
N SER A 53 -10.57 19.65 6.20
CA SER A 53 -11.52 18.72 6.84
C SER A 53 -10.86 17.40 7.24
N LYS A 54 -11.57 16.62 8.08
CA LYS A 54 -11.20 15.24 8.38
C LYS A 54 -11.17 14.38 7.10
N ASP A 55 -12.09 14.58 6.17
CA ASP A 55 -12.16 13.81 4.92
C ASP A 55 -10.94 14.08 4.04
N GLU A 56 -10.46 15.33 3.99
CA GLU A 56 -9.21 15.67 3.32
C GLU A 56 -8.00 14.97 3.98
N LEU A 57 -7.94 14.96 5.31
CA LEU A 57 -6.89 14.24 6.03
C LEU A 57 -6.91 12.75 5.71
N VAL A 58 -8.09 12.12 5.70
CA VAL A 58 -8.23 10.69 5.38
C VAL A 58 -7.80 10.42 3.93
N ALA A 59 -8.25 11.24 2.98
CA ALA A 59 -7.85 11.13 1.58
C ALA A 59 -6.33 11.25 1.41
N ALA A 60 -5.73 12.26 2.04
CA ALA A 60 -4.29 12.47 2.00
C ALA A 60 -3.50 11.36 2.71
N GLY A 61 -4.02 10.83 3.83
CA GLY A 61 -3.48 9.67 4.52
C GLY A 61 -3.48 8.40 3.67
N ILE A 62 -4.58 8.15 2.94
CA ILE A 62 -4.67 7.05 1.96
C ILE A 62 -3.62 7.25 0.86
N GLY A 63 -3.46 8.48 0.35
CA GLY A 63 -2.40 8.80 -0.60
C GLY A 63 -1.00 8.47 -0.07
N GLN A 64 -0.70 8.85 1.18
CA GLN A 64 0.58 8.52 1.83
C GLN A 64 0.81 7.01 1.93
N MET A 65 -0.25 6.21 2.16
CA MET A 65 -0.11 4.76 2.22
C MET A 65 0.28 4.15 0.88
N PHE A 66 -0.25 4.66 -0.23
CA PHE A 66 0.17 4.25 -1.58
C PHE A 66 1.58 4.75 -1.92
N ASP A 67 1.96 5.95 -1.46
CA ASP A 67 3.33 6.45 -1.62
C ASP A 67 4.35 5.59 -0.87
N ASP A 68 4.02 5.15 0.35
CA ASP A 68 4.83 4.20 1.13
C ASP A 68 4.98 2.86 0.37
N GLY A 69 3.86 2.34 -0.18
CA GLY A 69 3.83 1.11 -0.99
C GLY A 69 4.64 1.22 -2.28
N ARG A 70 4.57 2.39 -2.96
CA ARG A 70 5.39 2.68 -4.13
C ARG A 70 6.88 2.62 -3.80
N GLY A 71 7.29 3.31 -2.73
CA GLY A 71 8.68 3.29 -2.28
C GLY A 71 9.16 1.89 -1.89
N ARG A 72 8.25 1.02 -1.40
CA ARG A 72 8.60 -0.38 -1.12
C ARG A 72 8.78 -1.16 -2.43
N LEU A 73 7.86 -1.04 -3.39
CA LEU A 73 8.01 -1.66 -4.71
C LEU A 73 9.33 -1.27 -5.37
N GLU A 74 9.69 0.00 -5.34
CA GLU A 74 10.93 0.51 -5.91
C GLU A 74 12.15 -0.15 -5.24
N ARG A 75 12.22 -0.17 -3.92
CA ARG A 75 13.32 -0.82 -3.17
C ARG A 75 13.46 -2.33 -3.47
N GLU A 76 12.33 -3.05 -3.53
CA GLU A 76 12.37 -4.49 -3.81
C GLU A 76 12.80 -4.82 -5.24
N THR A 77 12.64 -3.87 -6.16
CA THR A 77 12.92 -4.08 -7.59
C THR A 77 14.20 -3.40 -8.08
N GLU A 78 14.83 -2.56 -7.26
CA GLU A 78 16.02 -1.80 -7.61
C GLU A 78 17.21 -2.72 -7.90
N ASN A 79 17.99 -2.40 -8.96
CA ASN A 79 19.21 -3.11 -9.35
C ASN A 79 19.01 -4.61 -9.62
N ARG A 80 17.83 -5.02 -10.08
CA ARG A 80 17.51 -6.42 -10.42
C ARG A 80 17.13 -6.55 -11.89
N THR A 81 17.30 -7.73 -12.46
CA THR A 81 16.71 -8.07 -13.75
C THR A 81 15.17 -8.03 -13.65
N PRO A 82 14.44 -7.85 -14.76
CA PRO A 82 12.97 -7.80 -14.72
C PRO A 82 12.34 -9.01 -13.99
N ALA A 83 12.83 -10.21 -14.24
CA ALA A 83 12.35 -11.44 -13.60
C ALA A 83 12.67 -11.46 -12.10
N ALA A 84 13.92 -11.18 -11.71
CA ALA A 84 14.31 -11.12 -10.31
C ALA A 84 13.59 -10.00 -9.53
N ALA A 85 13.32 -8.87 -10.18
CA ALA A 85 12.59 -7.75 -9.60
C ALA A 85 11.14 -8.13 -9.28
N LEU A 86 10.43 -8.75 -10.23
CA LEU A 86 9.05 -9.19 -10.01
C LEU A 86 8.99 -10.32 -8.98
N SER A 87 9.90 -11.29 -9.05
CA SER A 87 10.02 -12.37 -8.06
C SER A 87 10.21 -11.81 -6.65
N ALA A 88 11.16 -10.90 -6.45
CA ALA A 88 11.43 -10.28 -5.16
C ALA A 88 10.23 -9.50 -4.61
N TYR A 89 9.50 -8.79 -5.48
CA TYR A 89 8.30 -8.07 -5.04
C TYR A 89 7.16 -9.02 -4.63
N ILE A 90 6.96 -10.13 -5.36
CA ILE A 90 6.00 -11.18 -4.98
C ILE A 90 6.39 -11.80 -3.64
N ASP A 91 7.67 -12.13 -3.45
CA ASP A 91 8.20 -12.68 -2.20
C ASP A 91 7.95 -11.76 -1.02
N PHE A 92 8.26 -10.48 -1.17
CA PHE A 92 7.95 -9.47 -0.15
C PHE A 92 6.46 -9.37 0.11
N TYR A 93 5.64 -9.22 -0.97
CA TYR A 93 4.21 -8.96 -0.80
C TYR A 93 3.49 -10.10 -0.10
N LEU A 94 3.87 -11.34 -0.38
CA LEU A 94 3.32 -12.57 0.20
C LEU A 94 4.21 -13.16 1.32
N SER A 95 4.93 -12.30 2.04
CA SER A 95 5.75 -12.70 3.19
C SER A 95 4.99 -12.63 4.52
N ALA A 96 5.47 -13.38 5.51
CA ALA A 96 5.00 -13.27 6.90
C ALA A 96 5.25 -11.85 7.45
N GLU A 97 6.40 -11.23 7.11
CA GLU A 97 6.70 -9.84 7.49
C GLU A 97 5.59 -8.89 7.04
N HIS A 98 5.17 -8.94 5.77
CA HIS A 98 4.12 -8.07 5.25
C HIS A 98 2.73 -8.41 5.80
N ARG A 99 2.45 -9.70 6.07
CA ARG A 99 1.22 -10.13 6.74
C ARG A 99 1.11 -9.46 8.12
N ASP A 100 2.17 -9.48 8.91
CA ASP A 100 2.18 -9.01 10.29
C ASP A 100 2.33 -7.49 10.39
N ALA A 101 2.91 -6.84 9.39
CA ALA A 101 3.15 -5.39 9.34
C ALA A 101 1.85 -4.59 9.06
N ARG A 102 0.83 -4.75 9.92
CA ARG A 102 -0.48 -4.10 9.74
C ARG A 102 -0.40 -2.57 9.70
N SER A 103 0.54 -1.96 10.41
CA SER A 103 0.71 -0.50 10.48
C SER A 103 1.52 0.11 9.32
N HIS A 104 2.17 -0.71 8.49
CA HIS A 104 3.08 -0.26 7.43
C HIS A 104 2.83 -0.90 6.05
N GLY A 105 1.92 -1.87 5.96
CA GLY A 105 1.67 -2.63 4.74
C GLY A 105 0.87 -1.89 3.68
N CYS A 106 0.65 -2.58 2.56
CA CYS A 106 -0.20 -2.13 1.47
C CYS A 106 -1.63 -1.85 1.96
N PRO A 107 -2.26 -0.73 1.56
CA PRO A 107 -3.63 -0.41 1.98
C PRO A 107 -4.70 -1.35 1.41
N LEU A 108 -4.46 -1.97 0.27
CA LEU A 108 -5.45 -2.75 -0.46
C LEU A 108 -6.08 -3.88 0.36
N PRO A 109 -5.31 -4.75 1.06
CA PRO A 109 -5.90 -5.90 1.74
C PRO A 109 -6.89 -5.57 2.86
N PHE A 110 -6.89 -4.36 3.39
CA PHE A 110 -7.80 -3.97 4.47
C PHE A 110 -8.76 -2.83 4.10
N LEU A 111 -8.43 -1.98 3.12
CA LEU A 111 -9.31 -0.87 2.71
C LEU A 111 -10.27 -1.22 1.57
N SER A 112 -10.02 -2.27 0.78
CA SER A 112 -10.85 -2.60 -0.38
C SER A 112 -12.32 -2.82 -0.02
N ALA A 113 -12.59 -3.45 1.12
CA ALA A 113 -13.95 -3.67 1.62
C ALA A 113 -14.64 -2.37 2.09
N ASP A 114 -13.86 -1.39 2.53
CA ASP A 114 -14.36 -0.10 3.00
C ASP A 114 -14.43 0.95 1.89
N ALA A 115 -13.70 0.77 0.80
CA ALA A 115 -13.57 1.74 -0.30
C ALA A 115 -14.92 2.25 -0.84
N PRO A 116 -15.96 1.41 -1.06
CA PRO A 116 -17.26 1.89 -1.54
C PRO A 116 -17.96 2.85 -0.57
N ARG A 117 -17.63 2.81 0.72
CA ARG A 117 -18.23 3.64 1.78
C ARG A 117 -17.42 4.88 2.13
N LEU A 118 -16.21 5.03 1.55
CA LEU A 118 -15.38 6.21 1.77
C LEU A 118 -16.02 7.47 1.20
N PRO A 119 -15.81 8.65 1.82
CA PRO A 119 -16.10 9.94 1.19
C PRO A 119 -15.44 10.05 -0.18
N ALA A 120 -16.08 10.77 -1.13
CA ALA A 120 -15.63 10.84 -2.51
C ALA A 120 -14.12 11.16 -2.66
N PRO A 121 -13.53 12.16 -1.98
CA PRO A 121 -12.11 12.45 -2.13
C PRO A 121 -11.19 11.28 -1.71
N ALA A 122 -11.58 10.56 -0.66
CA ALA A 122 -10.83 9.40 -0.17
C ALA A 122 -10.97 8.19 -1.10
N ARG A 123 -12.17 7.98 -1.64
CA ARG A 123 -12.45 6.92 -2.62
C ARG A 123 -11.70 7.15 -3.93
N ASP A 124 -11.69 8.39 -4.43
CA ASP A 124 -10.98 8.76 -5.65
C ASP A 124 -9.47 8.57 -5.46
N ARG A 125 -8.94 8.94 -4.28
CA ARG A 125 -7.54 8.75 -3.95
C ARG A 125 -7.16 7.26 -3.86
N PHE A 126 -8.06 6.43 -3.32
CA PHE A 126 -7.88 4.99 -3.29
C PHE A 126 -7.87 4.40 -4.71
N ALA A 127 -8.84 4.75 -5.55
CA ALA A 127 -8.93 4.29 -6.94
C ALA A 127 -7.69 4.69 -7.75
N GLN A 128 -7.22 5.94 -7.60
CA GLN A 128 -5.98 6.40 -8.22
C GLN A 128 -4.78 5.56 -7.77
N GLY A 129 -4.65 5.29 -6.47
CA GLY A 129 -3.56 4.46 -5.94
C GLY A 129 -3.55 3.04 -6.48
N VAL A 130 -4.73 2.43 -6.67
CA VAL A 130 -4.88 1.11 -7.32
C VAL A 130 -4.42 1.18 -8.78
N ALA A 131 -4.86 2.20 -9.52
CA ALA A 131 -4.49 2.39 -10.92
C ALA A 131 -2.96 2.58 -11.08
N ASP A 132 -2.35 3.42 -10.25
CA ASP A 132 -0.91 3.69 -10.26
C ASP A 132 -0.08 2.45 -9.96
N LEU A 133 -0.48 1.65 -8.94
CA LEU A 133 0.22 0.41 -8.61
C LEU A 133 0.08 -0.62 -9.74
N THR A 134 -1.11 -0.76 -10.32
CA THR A 134 -1.35 -1.64 -11.47
C THR A 134 -0.48 -1.25 -12.65
N ALA A 135 -0.40 0.04 -12.99
CA ALA A 135 0.42 0.55 -14.08
C ALA A 135 1.92 0.26 -13.87
N ARG A 136 2.42 0.40 -12.62
CA ARG A 136 3.81 0.07 -12.26
C ARG A 136 4.12 -1.42 -12.41
N LEU A 137 3.18 -2.29 -12.03
CA LEU A 137 3.31 -3.73 -12.25
C LEU A 137 3.28 -4.06 -13.74
N ALA A 138 2.38 -3.42 -14.51
CA ALA A 138 2.32 -3.59 -15.97
C ALA A 138 3.64 -3.20 -16.65
N THR A 139 4.30 -2.11 -16.22
CA THR A 139 5.63 -1.73 -16.73
C THR A 139 6.67 -2.84 -16.53
N ARG A 140 6.66 -3.52 -15.39
CA ARG A 140 7.58 -4.64 -15.10
C ARG A 140 7.26 -5.87 -15.94
N LEU A 141 5.99 -6.16 -16.13
CA LEU A 141 5.53 -7.26 -16.98
C LEU A 141 5.81 -6.99 -18.47
N THR A 142 5.75 -5.73 -18.91
CA THR A 142 6.25 -5.34 -20.24
C THR A 142 7.74 -5.63 -20.40
N ALA A 143 8.53 -5.32 -19.39
CA ALA A 143 9.98 -5.62 -19.42
C ALA A 143 10.28 -7.13 -19.40
N LEU A 144 9.33 -7.97 -18.96
CA LEU A 144 9.37 -9.44 -19.07
C LEU A 144 8.92 -9.96 -20.44
N GLY A 145 8.48 -9.10 -21.35
CA GLY A 145 7.99 -9.51 -22.68
C GLY A 145 6.57 -10.09 -22.67
N ARG A 146 5.76 -9.80 -21.63
CA ARG A 146 4.36 -10.28 -21.59
C ARG A 146 3.52 -9.65 -22.69
N ALA A 147 2.65 -10.45 -23.31
CA ALA A 147 1.81 -9.99 -24.44
C ALA A 147 0.70 -9.03 -23.99
N ASP A 148 0.11 -9.25 -22.81
CA ASP A 148 -0.90 -8.36 -22.22
C ASP A 148 -0.52 -8.00 -20.79
N PRO A 149 0.46 -7.09 -20.61
CA PRO A 149 0.98 -6.74 -19.29
C PRO A 149 -0.05 -6.05 -18.40
N THR A 150 -1.07 -5.40 -18.97
CA THR A 150 -2.12 -4.73 -18.20
C THR A 150 -3.07 -5.72 -17.55
N THR A 151 -3.53 -6.71 -18.30
CA THR A 151 -4.38 -7.79 -17.76
C THR A 151 -3.60 -8.64 -16.75
N ASP A 152 -2.35 -8.99 -17.09
CA ASP A 152 -1.48 -9.72 -16.17
C ASP A 152 -1.27 -8.96 -14.85
N ALA A 153 -1.05 -7.63 -14.90
CA ALA A 153 -0.87 -6.80 -13.71
C ALA A 153 -2.13 -6.74 -12.82
N ARG A 154 -3.31 -6.66 -13.43
CA ARG A 154 -4.59 -6.70 -12.70
C ARG A 154 -4.77 -8.04 -11.99
N SER A 155 -4.53 -9.14 -12.70
CA SER A 155 -4.62 -10.50 -12.14
C SER A 155 -3.60 -10.71 -11.01
N LEU A 156 -2.35 -10.36 -11.24
CA LEU A 156 -1.27 -10.42 -10.24
C LEU A 156 -1.64 -9.66 -8.96
N LEU A 157 -2.05 -8.41 -9.10
CA LEU A 157 -2.41 -7.57 -7.95
C LEU A 157 -3.59 -8.15 -7.19
N SER A 158 -4.64 -8.61 -7.91
CA SER A 158 -5.84 -9.19 -7.30
C SER A 158 -5.50 -10.46 -6.50
N GLU A 159 -4.65 -11.33 -7.03
CA GLU A 159 -4.22 -12.55 -6.33
C GLU A 159 -3.39 -12.23 -5.11
N MET A 160 -2.40 -11.34 -5.22
CA MET A 160 -1.58 -10.92 -4.07
C MET A 160 -2.42 -10.30 -2.95
N VAL A 161 -3.36 -9.42 -3.30
CA VAL A 161 -4.27 -8.77 -2.33
C VAL A 161 -5.19 -9.80 -1.69
N GLY A 162 -5.78 -10.68 -2.48
CA GLY A 162 -6.67 -11.74 -2.00
C GLY A 162 -5.96 -12.69 -1.04
N ALA A 163 -4.80 -13.21 -1.42
CA ALA A 163 -4.01 -14.12 -0.59
C ALA A 163 -3.60 -13.48 0.74
N LEU A 164 -3.11 -12.22 0.71
CA LEU A 164 -2.72 -11.53 1.93
C LEU A 164 -3.92 -11.22 2.83
N SER A 165 -5.09 -10.88 2.24
CA SER A 165 -6.32 -10.65 3.00
C SER A 165 -6.79 -11.90 3.71
N LEU A 166 -6.81 -13.05 3.01
CA LEU A 166 -7.19 -14.34 3.56
C LEU A 166 -6.22 -14.78 4.65
N ALA A 167 -4.92 -14.67 4.42
CA ALA A 167 -3.91 -15.02 5.41
C ALA A 167 -3.99 -14.16 6.68
N ARG A 168 -4.39 -12.89 6.57
CA ARG A 168 -4.62 -12.02 7.73
C ARG A 168 -5.89 -12.35 8.51
N ALA A 169 -6.87 -12.96 7.86
CA ALA A 169 -8.15 -13.33 8.46
C ALA A 169 -8.11 -14.70 9.13
N ASP A 170 -7.22 -15.59 8.73
CA ASP A 170 -7.12 -16.93 9.28
C ASP A 170 -6.33 -16.90 10.62
N PRO A 171 -6.88 -17.47 11.71
CA PRO A 171 -6.18 -17.56 12.98
C PRO A 171 -5.16 -18.71 13.06
N ASP A 172 -5.19 -19.66 12.12
CA ASP A 172 -4.34 -20.85 12.13
C ASP A 172 -3.02 -20.60 11.37
N PRO A 173 -1.86 -20.70 12.05
CA PRO A 173 -0.55 -20.47 11.45
C PRO A 173 -0.25 -21.33 10.23
N GLU A 174 -0.59 -22.60 10.26
CA GLU A 174 -0.30 -23.52 9.15
C GLU A 174 -1.12 -23.13 7.90
N ARG A 175 -2.39 -22.78 8.10
CA ARG A 175 -3.26 -22.37 6.98
C ARG A 175 -2.87 -21.03 6.37
N TYR A 176 -2.58 -20.02 7.19
CA TYR A 176 -2.21 -18.72 6.59
C TYR A 176 -0.84 -18.77 5.91
N ASP A 177 0.11 -19.56 6.40
CA ASP A 177 1.39 -19.74 5.74
C ASP A 177 1.23 -20.53 4.43
N ALA A 178 0.37 -21.56 4.41
CA ALA A 178 0.02 -22.28 3.19
C ALA A 178 -0.64 -21.39 2.13
N ILE A 179 -1.56 -20.50 2.51
CA ILE A 179 -2.18 -19.52 1.58
C ILE A 179 -1.10 -18.66 0.90
N LEU A 180 -0.20 -18.09 1.69
CA LEU A 180 0.86 -17.22 1.14
C LEU A 180 1.83 -17.99 0.26
N ALA A 181 2.25 -19.19 0.70
CA ALA A 181 3.19 -20.03 -0.03
C ALA A 181 2.61 -20.50 -1.38
N THR A 182 1.35 -20.95 -1.38
CA THR A 182 0.66 -21.43 -2.59
C THR A 182 0.52 -20.33 -3.62
N SER A 183 0.01 -19.16 -3.23
CA SER A 183 -0.15 -18.04 -4.16
C SER A 183 1.19 -17.53 -4.68
N ARG A 184 2.22 -17.50 -3.83
CA ARG A 184 3.58 -17.12 -4.25
C ARG A 184 4.14 -18.06 -5.30
N ALA A 185 4.05 -19.38 -5.08
CA ALA A 185 4.50 -20.37 -6.05
C ALA A 185 3.71 -20.30 -7.37
N ALA A 186 2.38 -20.20 -7.30
CA ALA A 186 1.53 -20.09 -8.47
C ALA A 186 1.83 -18.83 -9.31
N LEU A 187 2.06 -17.69 -8.67
CA LEU A 187 2.42 -16.45 -9.37
C LEU A 187 3.81 -16.56 -10.01
N LYS A 188 4.79 -17.13 -9.33
CA LYS A 188 6.14 -17.33 -9.90
C LYS A 188 6.11 -18.28 -11.10
N ALA A 189 5.39 -19.38 -11.01
CA ALA A 189 5.22 -20.31 -12.13
C ALA A 189 4.50 -19.64 -13.32
N ARG A 190 3.41 -18.87 -13.08
CA ARG A 190 2.66 -18.16 -14.14
C ARG A 190 3.51 -17.19 -14.96
N PHE A 191 4.48 -16.55 -14.33
CA PHE A 191 5.33 -15.54 -14.96
C PHE A 191 6.75 -16.04 -15.26
N ASP A 192 7.00 -17.34 -15.17
CA ASP A 192 8.29 -17.99 -15.44
C ASP A 192 9.44 -17.37 -14.64
N LEU A 193 9.20 -17.11 -13.32
CA LEU A 193 10.17 -16.42 -12.46
C LEU A 193 11.10 -17.35 -11.67
N GLU A 194 10.94 -18.66 -11.77
CA GLU A 194 11.69 -19.65 -10.99
C GLU A 194 13.14 -19.86 -11.49
N THR A 195 13.46 -19.39 -12.71
CA THR A 195 14.75 -19.64 -13.39
C THR A 195 15.71 -18.44 -13.35
N ALA A 196 15.39 -17.38 -12.63
CA ALA A 196 16.26 -16.18 -12.55
C ALA A 196 17.24 -16.30 -11.37
N ILE A 197 18.25 -17.19 -11.51
CA ILE A 197 19.44 -17.23 -10.66
C ILE A 197 20.53 -16.35 -11.24
#